data_bec74955c7270e855f264e103caf13e1
#
_entry.id   bec74955c7270e855f264e103caf13e1
#
_cell.length_a   1.000
_cell.length_b   1.000
_cell.length_c   1.000
_cell.angle_alpha   90.00
_cell.angle_beta   90.00
_cell.angle_gamma   90.00
#
_symmetry.space_group_name_H-M   'P 1'
#
loop_
_entity.id
_entity.type
_entity.pdbx_description
1 polymer ?
#
loop_
_entity_poly.entity_id
_entity_poly.type
_entity_poly.pdbx_seq_one_letter_code
_entity_poly.pdbx_strand_id
1 'polypeptide(L)'
;MKYYAVKKGRHPGIYNTWEECQNEVNQFKNAQFKSFTSKEEAWNYLNENTQKTDKPSLSKDQYNAYNQLISGKNIFLTGGAGTGKSFVLKLFISEMEKQNKKVIVCAPTGIAAINIQGVTIHRCFQVSPEPQVIKHIQKVPQVVQESDIIIIDEISMCRVDLFD
;
A
#
# COMPACT_ATOMS: atom_id res chain seq x y z
N MET A 1 23.65 20.06 -26.56
CA MET A 1 23.05 21.04 -25.64
C MET A 1 23.00 20.38 -24.26
N LYS A 2 23.33 21.05 -23.16
CA LYS A 2 23.27 20.46 -21.82
C LYS A 2 22.00 20.93 -21.10
N TYR A 3 21.36 20.07 -20.38
CA TYR A 3 20.20 20.36 -19.55
C TYR A 3 20.55 20.12 -18.07
N TYR A 4 20.15 21.04 -17.21
CA TYR A 4 20.42 20.97 -15.77
C TYR A 4 19.12 20.79 -15.03
N ALA A 5 18.98 19.65 -14.36
CA ALA A 5 17.80 19.35 -13.57
C ALA A 5 18.07 19.67 -12.09
N VAL A 6 17.31 20.59 -11.52
CA VAL A 6 17.34 20.94 -10.09
C VAL A 6 16.19 20.25 -9.41
N LYS A 7 16.51 19.25 -8.60
CA LYS A 7 15.55 18.46 -7.84
C LYS A 7 15.21 19.09 -6.50
N LYS A 8 16.22 19.71 -5.87
CA LYS A 8 16.07 20.45 -4.62
C LYS A 8 16.87 21.74 -4.72
N GLY A 9 16.18 22.86 -4.75
CA GLY A 9 16.67 24.22 -4.90
C GLY A 9 15.56 25.21 -4.57
N ARG A 10 15.76 26.49 -4.86
CA ARG A 10 14.72 27.52 -4.67
C ARG A 10 13.51 27.25 -5.56
N HIS A 11 13.74 26.95 -6.84
CA HIS A 11 12.70 26.50 -7.78
C HIS A 11 13.15 25.21 -8.46
N PRO A 12 12.57 24.04 -8.11
CA PRO A 12 12.85 22.79 -8.82
C PRO A 12 12.39 22.85 -10.28
N GLY A 13 13.26 22.41 -11.21
CA GLY A 13 12.93 22.47 -12.63
C GLY A 13 14.10 22.06 -13.53
N ILE A 14 13.91 22.18 -14.86
CA ILE A 14 14.95 21.95 -15.86
C ILE A 14 15.39 23.29 -16.44
N TYR A 15 16.70 23.52 -16.43
CA TYR A 15 17.33 24.72 -16.88
C TYR A 15 18.23 24.41 -18.07
N ASN A 16 18.31 25.34 -19.03
CA ASN A 16 19.08 25.15 -20.26
C ASN A 16 20.52 25.67 -20.12
N THR A 17 20.77 26.50 -19.10
CA THR A 17 22.09 27.09 -18.83
C THR A 17 22.54 26.76 -17.40
N TRP A 18 23.87 26.74 -17.22
CA TRP A 18 24.46 26.55 -15.90
C TRP A 18 24.17 27.75 -14.97
N GLU A 19 24.15 28.96 -15.52
CA GLU A 19 23.89 30.19 -14.74
C GLU A 19 22.50 30.17 -14.10
N GLU A 20 21.48 29.77 -14.86
CA GLU A 20 20.11 29.59 -14.33
C GLU A 20 20.09 28.55 -13.21
N CYS A 21 20.69 27.38 -13.45
CA CYS A 21 20.75 26.33 -12.45
C CYS A 21 21.50 26.79 -11.19
N GLN A 22 22.62 27.49 -11.36
CA GLN A 22 23.43 27.98 -10.24
C GLN A 22 22.66 28.96 -9.36
N ASN A 23 21.87 29.86 -9.94
CA ASN A 23 21.03 30.79 -9.17
C ASN A 23 20.03 30.08 -8.27
N GLU A 24 19.53 28.90 -8.69
CA GLU A 24 18.54 28.11 -7.94
C GLU A 24 19.16 27.26 -6.84
N VAL A 25 20.43 26.87 -6.98
CA VAL A 25 21.11 25.98 -6.02
C VAL A 25 22.12 26.71 -5.14
N ASN A 26 22.55 27.92 -5.52
CA ASN A 26 23.56 28.68 -4.80
C ASN A 26 23.04 29.05 -3.39
N GLN A 27 23.84 28.73 -2.36
CA GLN A 27 23.50 28.93 -0.95
C GLN A 27 22.21 28.22 -0.49
N PHE A 28 21.67 27.26 -1.26
CA PHE A 28 20.53 26.46 -0.85
C PHE A 28 21.01 25.22 -0.10
N LYS A 29 20.59 25.07 1.17
CA LYS A 29 21.01 23.94 2.04
C LYS A 29 20.50 22.61 1.48
N ASN A 30 21.42 21.67 1.24
CA ASN A 30 21.15 20.37 0.64
C ASN A 30 20.57 20.44 -0.79
N ALA A 31 21.04 21.36 -1.63
CA ALA A 31 20.66 21.40 -3.04
C ALA A 31 20.99 20.07 -3.75
N GLN A 32 20.08 19.63 -4.62
CA GLN A 32 20.26 18.45 -5.47
C GLN A 32 20.02 18.81 -6.92
N PHE A 33 21.06 18.68 -7.74
CA PHE A 33 20.99 18.95 -9.16
C PHE A 33 21.93 18.03 -9.93
N LYS A 34 21.66 17.84 -11.22
CA LYS A 34 22.49 17.04 -12.13
C LYS A 34 22.36 17.56 -13.56
N SER A 35 23.45 17.44 -14.36
CA SER A 35 23.45 17.81 -15.78
C SER A 35 23.23 16.57 -16.66
N PHE A 36 22.52 16.75 -17.79
CA PHE A 36 22.16 15.72 -18.75
C PHE A 36 22.42 16.20 -20.17
N THR A 37 22.57 15.26 -21.08
CA THR A 37 22.71 15.52 -22.52
C THR A 37 21.36 15.54 -23.24
N SER A 38 20.35 14.92 -22.65
CA SER A 38 18.98 14.85 -23.14
C SER A 38 17.99 15.50 -22.15
N LYS A 39 16.98 16.18 -22.68
CA LYS A 39 15.88 16.74 -21.89
C LYS A 39 15.02 15.66 -21.24
N GLU A 40 14.88 14.49 -21.90
CA GLU A 40 14.17 13.33 -21.37
C GLU A 40 14.87 12.74 -20.15
N GLU A 41 16.20 12.63 -20.19
CA GLU A 41 16.98 12.16 -19.04
C GLU A 41 16.87 13.13 -17.86
N ALA A 42 16.90 14.45 -18.13
CA ALA A 42 16.71 15.47 -17.12
C ALA A 42 15.31 15.41 -16.50
N TRP A 43 14.29 15.15 -17.32
CA TRP A 43 12.90 14.96 -16.88
C TRP A 43 12.71 13.69 -16.05
N ASN A 44 13.31 12.59 -16.49
CA ASN A 44 13.31 11.33 -15.74
C ASN A 44 13.98 11.50 -14.36
N TYR A 45 15.11 12.20 -14.30
CA TYR A 45 15.79 12.50 -13.04
C TYR A 45 14.95 13.33 -12.08
N LEU A 46 14.18 14.31 -12.56
CA LEU A 46 13.23 15.04 -11.73
C LEU A 46 12.09 14.15 -11.25
N ASN A 47 11.59 13.27 -12.12
CA ASN A 47 10.48 12.37 -11.83
C ASN A 47 10.90 11.11 -11.07
N GLU A 48 12.17 10.69 -11.13
CA GLU A 48 12.70 9.57 -10.34
C GLU A 48 12.52 9.74 -8.82
N ASN A 49 12.19 10.93 -8.34
CA ASN A 49 11.94 11.19 -6.92
C ASN A 49 10.50 11.56 -6.56
N THR A 50 9.60 11.63 -7.52
CA THR A 50 8.17 11.65 -7.19
C THR A 50 7.69 10.25 -6.76
N GLN A 51 8.55 9.23 -6.84
CA GLN A 51 8.30 7.88 -6.34
C GLN A 51 9.25 7.39 -5.23
N LYS A 52 10.05 8.27 -4.64
CA LYS A 52 10.62 8.05 -3.30
C LYS A 52 9.76 8.74 -2.23
N THR A 53 8.45 8.58 -2.27
CA THR A 53 7.73 8.31 -1.03
C THR A 53 8.36 7.03 -0.48
N ASP A 54 8.63 6.97 0.80
CA ASP A 54 9.11 5.83 1.58
C ASP A 54 8.31 4.54 1.32
N LYS A 55 8.34 4.01 0.08
CA LYS A 55 7.94 2.64 -0.18
C LYS A 55 9.17 1.83 0.19
N PRO A 56 9.12 1.15 1.33
CA PRO A 56 10.18 0.23 1.70
C PRO A 56 10.38 -0.72 0.52
N SER A 57 11.62 -1.02 0.21
CA SER A 57 11.98 -1.86 -0.95
C SER A 57 11.34 -3.23 -0.79
N LEU A 58 10.28 -3.48 -1.54
CA LEU A 58 9.63 -4.79 -1.60
C LEU A 58 10.59 -5.80 -2.24
N SER A 59 10.69 -6.99 -1.67
CA SER A 59 11.30 -8.11 -2.37
C SER A 59 10.51 -8.44 -3.65
N LYS A 60 11.10 -9.21 -4.56
CA LYS A 60 10.43 -9.62 -5.81
C LYS A 60 9.09 -10.31 -5.54
N ASP A 61 9.04 -11.19 -4.53
CA ASP A 61 7.82 -11.93 -4.19
C ASP A 61 6.77 -11.02 -3.54
N GLN A 62 7.18 -10.11 -2.67
CA GLN A 62 6.31 -9.10 -2.09
C GLN A 62 5.73 -8.15 -3.15
N TYR A 63 6.54 -7.76 -4.12
CA TYR A 63 6.09 -6.93 -5.25
C TYR A 63 5.07 -7.67 -6.12
N ASN A 64 5.32 -8.95 -6.42
CA ASN A 64 4.37 -9.77 -7.17
C ASN A 64 3.04 -9.94 -6.41
N ALA A 65 3.09 -10.23 -5.10
CA ALA A 65 1.91 -10.32 -4.25
C ALA A 65 1.13 -9.00 -4.23
N TYR A 66 1.81 -7.88 -4.07
CA TYR A 66 1.20 -6.55 -4.08
C TYR A 66 0.48 -6.26 -5.41
N ASN A 67 1.12 -6.55 -6.55
CA ASN A 67 0.50 -6.34 -7.86
C ASN A 67 -0.75 -7.21 -8.07
N GLN A 68 -0.73 -8.44 -7.56
CA GLN A 68 -1.92 -9.30 -7.62
C GLN A 68 -3.05 -8.72 -6.77
N LEU A 69 -2.78 -8.24 -5.55
CA LEU A 69 -3.77 -7.57 -4.70
C LEU A 69 -4.41 -6.35 -5.40
N ILE A 70 -3.59 -5.52 -6.05
CA ILE A 70 -4.08 -4.35 -6.82
C ILE A 70 -4.92 -4.76 -8.04
N SER A 71 -4.75 -5.97 -8.57
CA SER A 71 -5.51 -6.42 -9.75
C SER A 71 -7.01 -6.62 -9.53
N GLY A 72 -7.50 -6.49 -8.28
CA GLY A 72 -8.92 -6.59 -7.92
C GLY A 72 -9.48 -8.02 -7.93
N LYS A 73 -8.62 -9.04 -7.95
CA LYS A 73 -9.01 -10.44 -7.86
C LYS A 73 -9.09 -10.89 -6.41
N ASN A 74 -9.86 -11.95 -6.15
CA ASN A 74 -9.80 -12.65 -4.87
C ASN A 74 -8.45 -13.38 -4.76
N ILE A 75 -7.71 -13.10 -3.68
CA ILE A 75 -6.35 -13.56 -3.49
C ILE A 75 -6.24 -14.33 -2.19
N PHE A 76 -5.61 -15.50 -2.22
CA PHE A 76 -5.12 -16.19 -1.06
C PHE A 76 -3.62 -15.94 -0.91
N LEU A 77 -3.24 -15.10 0.07
CA LEU A 77 -1.86 -14.74 0.34
C LEU A 77 -1.26 -15.69 1.38
N THR A 78 -0.33 -16.52 0.99
CA THR A 78 0.37 -17.48 1.86
C THR A 78 1.87 -17.26 1.85
N GLY A 79 2.57 -17.84 2.81
CA GLY A 79 4.03 -17.77 2.93
C GLY A 79 4.49 -18.01 4.37
N GLY A 80 5.76 -18.34 4.55
CA GLY A 80 6.37 -18.60 5.85
C GLY A 80 6.27 -17.42 6.84
N ALA A 81 6.57 -17.67 8.11
CA ALA A 81 6.68 -16.63 9.11
C ALA A 81 7.80 -15.64 8.71
N GLY A 82 7.62 -14.35 8.98
CA GLY A 82 8.63 -13.32 8.70
C GLY A 82 8.80 -12.93 7.22
N THR A 83 8.05 -13.49 6.27
CA THR A 83 8.15 -13.14 4.84
C THR A 83 7.56 -11.76 4.49
N GLY A 84 6.95 -11.08 5.46
CA GLY A 84 6.40 -9.74 5.30
C GLY A 84 4.99 -9.68 4.73
N LYS A 85 4.18 -10.74 4.87
CA LYS A 85 2.77 -10.75 4.43
C LYS A 85 1.97 -9.56 4.97
N SER A 86 2.01 -9.35 6.30
CA SER A 86 1.29 -8.24 6.95
C SER A 86 1.81 -6.87 6.51
N PHE A 87 3.08 -6.78 6.12
CA PHE A 87 3.67 -5.57 5.55
C PHE A 87 3.08 -5.26 4.17
N VAL A 88 3.01 -6.24 3.28
CA VAL A 88 2.38 -6.10 1.95
C VAL A 88 0.89 -5.73 2.09
N LEU A 89 0.17 -6.37 3.04
CA LEU A 89 -1.22 -6.04 3.33
C LEU A 89 -1.41 -4.60 3.80
N LYS A 90 -0.57 -4.10 4.70
CA LYS A 90 -0.62 -2.69 5.17
C LYS A 90 -0.40 -1.71 4.03
N LEU A 91 0.53 -1.99 3.12
CA LEU A 91 0.74 -1.16 1.92
C LEU A 91 -0.49 -1.16 1.01
N PHE A 92 -1.08 -2.33 0.79
CA PHE A 92 -2.29 -2.48 -0.02
C PHE A 92 -3.48 -1.73 0.60
N ILE A 93 -3.72 -1.88 1.90
CA ILE A 93 -4.79 -1.17 2.63
C ILE A 93 -4.62 0.34 2.46
N SER A 94 -3.41 0.86 2.75
CA SER A 94 -3.12 2.29 2.61
C SER A 94 -3.34 2.82 1.18
N GLU A 95 -3.06 2.00 0.16
CA GLU A 95 -3.31 2.38 -1.23
C GLU A 95 -4.81 2.40 -1.56
N MET A 96 -5.58 1.43 -1.07
CA MET A 96 -7.03 1.37 -1.28
C MET A 96 -7.76 2.53 -0.56
N GLU A 97 -7.34 2.87 0.65
CA GLU A 97 -7.86 4.02 1.40
C GLU A 97 -7.61 5.35 0.67
N LYS A 98 -6.44 5.53 0.05
CA LYS A 98 -6.15 6.71 -0.79
C LYS A 98 -7.07 6.81 -2.00
N GLN A 99 -7.55 5.67 -2.50
CA GLN A 99 -8.52 5.59 -3.58
C GLN A 99 -9.98 5.69 -3.09
N ASN A 100 -10.20 6.05 -1.82
CA ASN A 100 -11.50 6.12 -1.15
C ASN A 100 -12.27 4.79 -1.17
N LYS A 101 -11.56 3.66 -1.18
CA LYS A 101 -12.17 2.33 -1.06
C LYS A 101 -12.43 2.00 0.40
N LYS A 102 -13.61 1.44 0.68
CA LYS A 102 -13.97 0.96 2.01
C LYS A 102 -13.37 -0.42 2.24
N VAL A 103 -12.31 -0.50 3.03
CA VAL A 103 -11.61 -1.75 3.36
C VAL A 103 -11.99 -2.20 4.76
N ILE A 104 -12.45 -3.44 4.88
CA ILE A 104 -12.63 -4.12 6.16
C ILE A 104 -11.46 -5.06 6.38
N VAL A 105 -10.88 -5.00 7.57
CA VAL A 105 -9.82 -5.90 7.98
C VAL A 105 -10.28 -6.65 9.21
N CYS A 106 -10.28 -7.98 9.15
CA CYS A 106 -10.69 -8.82 10.26
C CYS A 106 -9.76 -10.02 10.45
N ALA A 107 -9.85 -10.63 11.63
CA ALA A 107 -9.08 -11.84 11.99
C ALA A 107 -9.90 -12.77 12.89
N PRO A 108 -9.56 -14.07 12.96
CA PRO A 108 -10.28 -15.04 13.81
C PRO A 108 -10.15 -14.75 15.30
N THR A 109 -9.04 -14.16 15.75
CA THR A 109 -8.76 -13.89 17.17
C THR A 109 -8.63 -12.42 17.46
N GLY A 110 -8.88 -12.02 18.73
CA GLY A 110 -8.72 -10.63 19.17
C GLY A 110 -7.29 -10.12 19.06
N ILE A 111 -6.29 -10.96 19.37
CA ILE A 111 -4.88 -10.58 19.29
C ILE A 111 -4.48 -10.33 17.82
N ALA A 112 -4.85 -11.22 16.91
CA ALA A 112 -4.59 -11.04 15.49
C ALA A 112 -5.29 -9.78 14.94
N ALA A 113 -6.54 -9.54 15.34
CA ALA A 113 -7.28 -8.35 14.94
C ALA A 113 -6.59 -7.04 15.39
N ILE A 114 -6.07 -6.99 16.61
CA ILE A 114 -5.32 -5.82 17.12
C ILE A 114 -4.05 -5.59 16.29
N ASN A 115 -3.31 -6.65 15.96
CA ASN A 115 -2.05 -6.55 15.20
C ASN A 115 -2.21 -5.92 13.81
N ILE A 116 -3.37 -6.09 13.19
CA ILE A 116 -3.70 -5.53 11.88
C ILE A 116 -4.62 -4.32 11.95
N GLN A 117 -4.88 -3.79 13.17
CA GLN A 117 -5.80 -2.67 13.41
C GLN A 117 -7.21 -2.92 12.86
N GLY A 118 -7.65 -4.17 12.90
CA GLY A 118 -8.94 -4.65 12.44
C GLY A 118 -9.87 -5.06 13.57
N VAL A 119 -10.90 -5.81 13.23
CA VAL A 119 -11.89 -6.38 14.16
C VAL A 119 -11.90 -7.91 14.07
N THR A 120 -12.53 -8.57 15.03
CA THR A 120 -12.71 -10.04 14.92
C THR A 120 -13.73 -10.38 13.84
N ILE A 121 -13.58 -11.55 13.21
CA ILE A 121 -14.56 -12.09 12.25
C ILE A 121 -15.96 -12.10 12.88
N HIS A 122 -16.08 -12.57 14.11
CA HIS A 122 -17.35 -12.62 14.86
C HIS A 122 -18.02 -11.25 14.94
N ARG A 123 -17.25 -10.19 15.23
CA ARG A 123 -17.77 -8.83 15.29
C ARG A 123 -18.11 -8.28 13.91
N CYS A 124 -17.27 -8.54 12.92
CA CYS A 124 -17.46 -8.05 11.54
C CYS A 124 -18.75 -8.61 10.93
N PHE A 125 -18.92 -9.91 11.02
CA PHE A 125 -20.04 -10.63 10.42
C PHE A 125 -21.23 -10.81 11.36
N GLN A 126 -21.14 -10.32 12.61
CA GLN A 126 -22.17 -10.42 13.65
C GLN A 126 -22.59 -11.88 13.93
N VAL A 127 -21.61 -12.80 13.92
CA VAL A 127 -21.80 -14.21 14.20
C VAL A 127 -21.37 -14.54 15.63
N SER A 128 -22.04 -15.52 16.25
CA SER A 128 -21.70 -15.97 17.61
C SER A 128 -20.32 -16.65 17.64
N PRO A 129 -19.53 -16.48 18.71
CA PRO A 129 -18.30 -17.24 18.92
C PRO A 129 -18.54 -18.72 19.24
N GLU A 130 -19.76 -19.09 19.64
CA GLU A 130 -20.12 -20.47 19.87
C GLU A 130 -20.26 -21.26 18.57
N PRO A 131 -19.93 -22.58 18.57
CA PRO A 131 -20.13 -23.42 17.40
C PRO A 131 -21.58 -23.36 16.91
N GLN A 132 -21.73 -22.94 15.63
CA GLN A 132 -23.05 -22.83 15.01
C GLN A 132 -23.33 -24.11 14.21
N VAL A 133 -24.49 -24.71 14.43
CA VAL A 133 -25.10 -25.53 13.38
C VAL A 133 -25.50 -24.57 12.27
N ILE A 134 -25.08 -24.83 11.04
CA ILE A 134 -25.30 -23.96 9.86
C ILE A 134 -26.72 -23.40 9.88
N LYS A 135 -26.84 -22.17 10.35
CA LYS A 135 -28.06 -21.39 10.22
C LYS A 135 -27.79 -20.37 9.12
N HIS A 136 -28.61 -20.38 8.09
CA HIS A 136 -28.53 -19.36 7.04
C HIS A 136 -28.44 -17.96 7.67
N ILE A 137 -27.39 -17.21 7.32
CA ILE A 137 -27.30 -15.80 7.70
C ILE A 137 -28.48 -15.08 7.05
N GLN A 138 -29.47 -14.70 7.84
CA GLN A 138 -30.70 -14.08 7.32
C GLN A 138 -30.45 -12.66 6.79
N LYS A 139 -29.39 -12.00 7.25
CA LYS A 139 -29.07 -10.64 6.83
C LYS A 139 -27.57 -10.40 6.91
N VAL A 140 -26.99 -9.97 5.79
CA VAL A 140 -25.57 -9.53 5.74
C VAL A 140 -25.45 -8.22 6.53
N PRO A 141 -24.49 -8.08 7.46
CA PRO A 141 -24.27 -6.82 8.18
C PRO A 141 -24.04 -5.64 7.25
N GLN A 142 -24.57 -4.47 7.59
CA GLN A 142 -24.47 -3.27 6.73
C GLN A 142 -23.02 -2.91 6.42
N VAL A 143 -22.11 -3.02 7.39
CA VAL A 143 -20.69 -2.75 7.21
C VAL A 143 -20.07 -3.61 6.10
N VAL A 144 -20.50 -4.88 6.01
CA VAL A 144 -20.04 -5.81 4.97
C VAL A 144 -20.64 -5.45 3.61
N GLN A 145 -21.94 -5.09 3.57
CA GLN A 145 -22.59 -4.67 2.33
C GLN A 145 -21.98 -3.41 1.72
N GLU A 146 -21.52 -2.49 2.56
CA GLU A 146 -20.95 -1.22 2.13
C GLU A 146 -19.45 -1.29 1.83
N SER A 147 -18.79 -2.43 2.06
CA SER A 147 -17.36 -2.59 1.84
C SER A 147 -17.04 -2.90 0.37
N ASP A 148 -15.94 -2.33 -0.12
CA ASP A 148 -15.38 -2.69 -1.43
C ASP A 148 -14.44 -3.91 -1.31
N ILE A 149 -13.77 -4.05 -0.16
CA ILE A 149 -12.73 -5.05 0.07
C ILE A 149 -12.83 -5.59 1.50
N ILE A 150 -12.77 -6.91 1.61
CA ILE A 150 -12.69 -7.61 2.90
C ILE A 150 -11.36 -8.36 2.94
N ILE A 151 -10.60 -8.15 4.00
CA ILE A 151 -9.34 -8.82 4.28
C ILE A 151 -9.50 -9.67 5.53
N ILE A 152 -9.20 -10.95 5.45
CA ILE A 152 -9.18 -11.87 6.58
C ILE A 152 -7.73 -12.30 6.81
N ASP A 153 -7.11 -11.79 7.87
CA ASP A 153 -5.77 -12.22 8.27
C ASP A 153 -5.84 -13.46 9.15
N GLU A 154 -4.76 -14.25 9.18
CA GLU A 154 -4.65 -15.50 9.94
C GLU A 154 -5.81 -16.49 9.68
N ILE A 155 -6.26 -16.61 8.43
CA ILE A 155 -7.39 -17.45 8.02
C ILE A 155 -7.22 -18.93 8.42
N SER A 156 -5.98 -19.40 8.58
CA SER A 156 -5.67 -20.74 9.06
C SER A 156 -6.20 -21.04 10.47
N MET A 157 -6.46 -20.00 11.26
CA MET A 157 -7.07 -20.11 12.60
C MET A 157 -8.60 -19.99 12.57
N CYS A 158 -9.18 -19.75 11.41
CA CYS A 158 -10.62 -19.66 11.26
C CYS A 158 -11.24 -21.08 11.33
N ARG A 159 -12.30 -21.20 12.12
CA ARG A 159 -13.07 -22.45 12.18
C ARG A 159 -13.87 -22.62 10.90
N VAL A 160 -14.01 -23.85 10.44
CA VAL A 160 -14.72 -24.20 9.21
C VAL A 160 -16.18 -23.72 9.22
N ASP A 161 -16.87 -23.84 10.36
CA ASP A 161 -18.26 -23.40 10.53
C ASP A 161 -18.48 -21.88 10.48
N LEU A 162 -17.40 -21.10 10.47
CA LEU A 162 -17.43 -19.65 10.27
C LEU A 162 -17.09 -19.26 8.84
N PHE A 163 -16.50 -20.19 8.08
CA PHE A 163 -16.02 -19.92 6.73
C PHE A 163 -16.99 -20.41 5.65
N ASP A 164 -17.79 -21.44 5.94
CA ASP A 164 -18.83 -21.98 5.09
C ASP A 164 -20.13 -21.16 5.17
#